data_ae121dd62724d478ea9f6a2af5ce55fa
#
_entry.id   ae121dd62724d478ea9f6a2af5ce55fa
#
_cell.length_a   1.000
_cell.length_b   1.000
_cell.length_c   1.000
_cell.angle_alpha   90.00
_cell.angle_beta   90.00
_cell.angle_gamma   90.00
#
_symmetry.space_group_name_H-M   'P 1'
#
loop_
_entity.id
_entity.type
_entity.pdbx_description
1 polymer ?
#
loop_
_entity_poly.entity_id
_entity_poly.type
_entity_poly.pdbx_seq_one_letter_code
_entity_poly.pdbx_strand_id
1 'polypeptide(L)'
;MNGFRSHREQWGSGGSEDVWHFRLTRHDEDGNTLQPVPIEMRALSFSGSVSNGDQVRLSGRWRDGTLRVDELRNLTTQARVHNKTYRGQLMVARVLFVLIALAILIGVASLVISGLSDSGGPPPDWPPEPTPPDWWTPEP
;
A
#
# COMPACT_ATOMS: atom_id res chain seq x y z
N MET A 1 29.26 -9.20 -14.90
CA MET A 1 27.86 -9.11 -15.35
C MET A 1 27.82 -8.98 -16.86
N ASN A 2 26.99 -9.74 -17.58
CA ASN A 2 26.89 -9.71 -19.02
C ASN A 2 25.42 -9.67 -19.48
N GLY A 3 25.16 -9.01 -20.64
CA GLY A 3 23.85 -9.00 -21.29
C GLY A 3 22.79 -8.19 -20.54
N PHE A 4 23.12 -6.97 -20.11
CA PHE A 4 22.16 -6.04 -19.54
C PHE A 4 21.14 -5.62 -20.62
N ARG A 5 19.86 -5.78 -20.32
CA ARG A 5 18.74 -5.27 -21.11
C ARG A 5 17.74 -4.60 -20.19
N SER A 6 17.29 -3.41 -20.54
CA SER A 6 16.21 -2.72 -19.89
C SER A 6 15.05 -2.55 -20.87
N HIS A 7 13.83 -2.76 -20.40
CA HIS A 7 12.63 -2.42 -21.18
C HIS A 7 11.55 -1.91 -20.21
N ARG A 8 10.64 -1.13 -20.76
CA ARG A 8 9.51 -0.59 -20.01
C ARG A 8 8.26 -1.40 -20.34
N GLU A 9 7.66 -1.98 -19.33
CA GLU A 9 6.35 -2.64 -19.45
C GLU A 9 5.24 -1.66 -19.08
N GLN A 10 4.23 -1.54 -19.94
CA GLN A 10 3.07 -0.69 -19.72
C GLN A 10 1.85 -1.56 -19.40
N TRP A 11 1.23 -1.31 -18.25
CA TRP A 11 0.01 -2.03 -17.85
C TRP A 11 -1.21 -1.17 -18.16
N GLY A 12 -2.30 -1.79 -18.60
CA GLY A 12 -3.49 -1.16 -19.19
C GLY A 12 -4.28 -0.14 -18.35
N SER A 13 -3.81 0.26 -17.18
CA SER A 13 -4.42 1.29 -16.31
C SER A 13 -3.51 2.50 -16.06
N GLY A 14 -2.58 2.78 -16.97
CA GLY A 14 -1.72 3.98 -16.89
C GLY A 14 -0.47 3.85 -16.02
N GLY A 15 -0.17 2.65 -15.50
CA GLY A 15 1.09 2.38 -14.80
C GLY A 15 2.17 1.88 -15.76
N SER A 16 3.37 2.42 -15.69
CA SER A 16 4.55 1.88 -16.37
C SER A 16 5.54 1.36 -15.33
N GLU A 17 6.12 0.21 -15.59
CA GLU A 17 7.16 -0.41 -14.76
C GLU A 17 8.40 -0.61 -15.61
N ASP A 18 9.54 -0.16 -15.11
CA ASP A 18 10.83 -0.42 -15.74
C ASP A 18 11.33 -1.79 -15.27
N VAL A 19 11.64 -2.66 -16.20
CA VAL A 19 12.12 -4.01 -15.93
C VAL A 19 13.55 -4.14 -16.45
N TRP A 20 14.45 -4.53 -15.56
CA TRP A 20 15.84 -4.81 -15.89
C TRP A 20 16.08 -6.31 -15.88
N HIS A 21 16.56 -6.84 -17.00
CA HIS A 21 17.01 -8.22 -17.14
C HIS A 21 18.49 -8.25 -17.42
N PHE A 22 19.22 -9.06 -16.67
CA PHE A 22 20.64 -9.30 -16.92
C PHE A 22 21.06 -10.67 -16.40
N ARG A 23 22.23 -11.12 -16.81
CA ARG A 23 22.84 -12.36 -16.36
C ARG A 23 24.04 -12.05 -15.47
N LEU A 24 24.06 -12.65 -14.28
CA LEU A 24 25.16 -12.56 -13.37
C LEU A 24 26.11 -13.73 -13.59
N THR A 25 27.34 -13.45 -14.03
CA THR A 25 28.41 -14.43 -14.09
C THR A 25 29.01 -14.59 -12.69
N ARG A 26 29.16 -15.81 -12.23
CA ARG A 26 29.80 -16.16 -10.94
C ARG A 26 31.05 -16.98 -11.21
N HIS A 27 31.99 -16.90 -10.29
CA HIS A 27 33.18 -17.76 -10.28
C HIS A 27 33.22 -18.50 -8.95
N ASP A 28 33.75 -19.71 -8.97
CA ASP A 28 34.07 -20.46 -7.76
C ASP A 28 35.40 -19.97 -7.13
N GLU A 29 35.82 -20.58 -6.05
CA GLU A 29 37.06 -20.24 -5.35
C GLU A 29 38.30 -20.51 -6.22
N ASP A 30 38.23 -21.42 -7.18
CA ASP A 30 39.27 -21.76 -8.13
C ASP A 30 39.30 -20.88 -9.37
N GLY A 31 38.32 -19.92 -9.49
CA GLY A 31 38.20 -18.98 -10.61
C GLY A 31 37.45 -19.56 -11.81
N ASN A 32 36.88 -20.75 -11.75
CA ASN A 32 36.09 -21.32 -12.83
C ASN A 32 34.75 -20.61 -12.94
N THR A 33 34.29 -20.37 -14.16
CA THR A 33 32.99 -19.74 -14.42
C THR A 33 31.86 -20.72 -14.14
N LEU A 34 31.01 -20.36 -13.18
CA LEU A 34 29.78 -21.09 -12.88
C LEU A 34 28.64 -20.70 -13.84
N GLN A 35 27.58 -21.52 -13.85
CA GLN A 35 26.40 -21.22 -14.66
C GLN A 35 25.87 -19.82 -14.34
N PRO A 36 25.62 -18.97 -15.37
CA PRO A 36 25.09 -17.63 -15.18
C PRO A 36 23.70 -17.65 -14.55
N VAL A 37 23.47 -16.75 -13.60
CA VAL A 37 22.18 -16.59 -12.94
C VAL A 37 21.36 -15.51 -13.65
N PRO A 38 20.16 -15.81 -14.15
CA PRO A 38 19.26 -14.78 -14.69
C PRO A 38 18.69 -13.94 -13.53
N ILE A 39 18.79 -12.62 -13.67
CA ILE A 39 18.35 -11.63 -12.68
C ILE A 39 17.23 -10.79 -13.29
N GLU A 40 16.20 -10.53 -12.51
CA GLU A 40 15.11 -9.62 -12.85
C GLU A 40 14.94 -8.59 -11.71
N MET A 41 14.94 -7.31 -12.07
CA MET A 41 14.57 -6.21 -11.17
C MET A 41 13.41 -5.43 -11.78
N ARG A 42 12.38 -5.16 -10.98
CA ARG A 42 11.19 -4.40 -11.39
C ARG A 42 11.00 -3.19 -10.52
N ALA A 43 10.74 -2.03 -11.11
CA ALA A 43 10.47 -0.79 -10.40
C ALA A 43 9.72 0.22 -11.27
N LEU A 44 9.08 1.16 -10.63
CA LEU A 44 8.56 2.36 -11.32
C LEU A 44 9.68 3.28 -11.79
N SER A 45 10.78 3.29 -11.05
CA SER A 45 12.04 3.90 -11.44
C SER A 45 13.17 3.31 -10.62
N PHE A 46 14.35 3.25 -11.20
CA PHE A 46 15.57 2.87 -10.51
C PHE A 46 16.38 4.10 -10.10
N SER A 47 17.01 4.03 -8.93
CA SER A 47 18.06 4.95 -8.56
C SER A 47 19.40 4.25 -8.66
N GLY A 48 20.38 4.91 -9.26
CA GLY A 48 21.71 4.35 -9.55
C GLY A 48 21.76 3.69 -10.92
N SER A 49 22.93 3.16 -11.26
CA SER A 49 23.21 2.54 -12.57
C SER A 49 24.07 1.29 -12.40
N VAL A 50 23.93 0.41 -13.37
CA VAL A 50 24.74 -0.82 -13.49
C VAL A 50 25.14 -0.94 -14.96
N SER A 51 26.40 -1.26 -15.19
CA SER A 51 26.96 -1.46 -16.52
C SER A 51 27.52 -2.87 -16.70
N ASN A 52 27.67 -3.28 -17.96
CA ASN A 52 28.38 -4.54 -18.25
C ASN A 52 29.79 -4.49 -17.71
N GLY A 53 30.23 -5.57 -17.07
CA GLY A 53 31.54 -5.64 -16.43
C GLY A 53 31.55 -5.26 -14.95
N ASP A 54 30.49 -4.59 -14.44
CA ASP A 54 30.41 -4.26 -13.03
C ASP A 54 30.34 -5.50 -12.13
N GLN A 55 31.01 -5.41 -10.99
CA GLN A 55 30.87 -6.36 -9.90
C GLN A 55 29.70 -5.91 -9.04
N VAL A 56 28.78 -6.83 -8.77
CA VAL A 56 27.57 -6.52 -8.00
C VAL A 56 27.37 -7.55 -6.88
N ARG A 57 26.87 -7.07 -5.75
CA ARG A 57 26.35 -7.89 -4.67
C ARG A 57 24.84 -7.68 -4.61
N LEU A 58 24.11 -8.78 -4.62
CA LEU A 58 22.66 -8.75 -4.60
C LEU A 58 22.11 -9.93 -3.78
N SER A 59 20.89 -9.77 -3.30
CA SER A 59 20.10 -10.82 -2.68
C SER A 59 18.69 -10.75 -3.23
N GLY A 60 18.03 -11.89 -3.36
CA GLY A 60 16.70 -11.93 -3.94
C GLY A 60 16.00 -13.26 -3.68
N ARG A 61 14.83 -13.41 -4.29
CA ARG A 61 14.01 -14.62 -4.21
C ARG A 61 13.95 -15.30 -5.57
N TRP A 62 14.17 -16.58 -5.59
CA TRP A 62 13.98 -17.38 -6.79
C TRP A 62 12.49 -17.46 -7.16
N ARG A 63 12.18 -17.15 -8.40
CA ARG A 63 10.86 -17.29 -8.96
C ARG A 63 10.94 -17.63 -10.45
N ASP A 64 10.30 -18.71 -10.84
CA ASP A 64 10.20 -19.14 -12.26
C ASP A 64 11.59 -19.23 -12.96
N GLY A 65 12.59 -19.75 -12.26
CA GLY A 65 13.96 -19.88 -12.79
C GLY A 65 14.76 -18.57 -12.85
N THR A 66 14.24 -17.46 -12.34
CA THR A 66 14.88 -16.15 -12.32
C THR A 66 15.01 -15.66 -10.88
N LEU A 67 16.13 -15.04 -10.53
CA LEU A 67 16.32 -14.42 -9.23
C LEU A 67 15.74 -12.98 -9.29
N ARG A 68 14.63 -12.76 -8.59
CA ARG A 68 14.03 -11.43 -8.43
C ARG A 68 14.69 -10.68 -7.30
N VAL A 69 15.14 -9.48 -7.61
CA VAL A 69 15.96 -8.64 -6.75
C VAL A 69 15.33 -7.26 -6.62
N ASP A 70 15.21 -6.77 -5.40
CA ASP A 70 14.67 -5.44 -5.11
C ASP A 70 15.79 -4.41 -4.92
N GLU A 71 16.97 -4.85 -4.47
CA GLU A 71 18.12 -3.99 -4.25
C GLU A 71 19.40 -4.72 -4.65
N LEU A 72 20.32 -3.99 -5.28
CA LEU A 72 21.68 -4.47 -5.50
C LEU A 72 22.68 -3.39 -5.12
N ARG A 73 23.86 -3.82 -4.73
CA ARG A 73 25.02 -2.95 -4.50
C ARG A 73 26.04 -3.17 -5.62
N ASN A 74 26.32 -2.12 -6.36
CA ASN A 74 27.40 -2.09 -7.33
C ASN A 74 28.72 -1.92 -6.57
N LEU A 75 29.58 -2.90 -6.60
CA LEU A 75 30.86 -2.90 -5.89
C LEU A 75 31.94 -2.12 -6.67
N THR A 76 31.78 -2.00 -7.99
CA THR A 76 32.71 -1.24 -8.85
C THR A 76 32.57 0.27 -8.59
N THR A 77 31.34 0.77 -8.55
CA THR A 77 31.05 2.20 -8.37
C THR A 77 30.65 2.57 -6.94
N GLN A 78 30.55 1.58 -6.03
CA GLN A 78 30.05 1.72 -4.66
C GLN A 78 28.61 2.23 -4.57
N ALA A 79 27.91 2.31 -5.68
CA ALA A 79 26.53 2.77 -5.73
C ALA A 79 25.55 1.71 -5.23
N ARG A 80 24.48 2.15 -4.56
CA ARG A 80 23.31 1.33 -4.31
C ARG A 80 22.29 1.57 -5.41
N VAL A 81 21.77 0.49 -5.95
CA VAL A 81 20.66 0.51 -6.89
C VAL A 81 19.46 -0.12 -6.21
N HIS A 82 18.42 0.63 -6.01
CA HIS A 82 17.19 0.17 -5.38
C HIS A 82 15.96 0.57 -6.20
N ASN A 83 14.94 -0.26 -6.09
CA ASN A 83 13.68 -0.01 -6.75
C ASN A 83 12.84 1.00 -5.95
N LYS A 84 12.27 1.99 -6.63
CA LYS A 84 11.23 2.85 -6.08
C LYS A 84 9.89 2.23 -6.43
N THR A 85 9.17 1.75 -5.41
CA THR A 85 7.86 1.12 -5.55
C THR A 85 6.83 1.86 -4.72
N TYR A 86 5.65 2.14 -5.30
CA TYR A 86 4.53 2.79 -4.58
C TYR A 86 3.81 1.87 -3.58
N ARG A 87 4.26 0.63 -3.37
CA ARG A 87 3.58 -0.32 -2.47
C ARG A 87 3.33 0.25 -1.07
N GLY A 88 4.28 0.99 -0.52
CA GLY A 88 4.10 1.66 0.78
C GLY A 88 3.04 2.77 0.74
N GLN A 89 3.02 3.56 -0.31
CA GLN A 89 2.06 4.67 -0.45
C GLN A 89 0.63 4.16 -0.65
N LEU A 90 0.43 3.07 -1.40
CA LEU A 90 -0.87 2.44 -1.57
C LEU A 90 -1.41 1.84 -0.27
N MET A 91 -0.56 1.27 0.58
CA MET A 91 -0.97 0.81 1.91
C MET A 91 -1.39 1.98 2.80
N VAL A 92 -0.61 3.05 2.85
CA VAL A 92 -0.95 4.25 3.62
C VAL A 92 -2.25 4.88 3.12
N ALA A 93 -2.44 5.01 1.81
CA ALA A 93 -3.67 5.52 1.23
C ALA A 93 -4.89 4.66 1.57
N ARG A 94 -4.76 3.32 1.55
CA ARG A 94 -5.84 2.41 1.96
C ARG A 94 -6.19 2.56 3.44
N VAL A 95 -5.20 2.61 4.31
CA VAL A 95 -5.42 2.81 5.75
C VAL A 95 -6.12 4.14 6.01
N LEU A 96 -5.65 5.21 5.38
CA LEU A 96 -6.26 6.53 5.50
C LEU A 96 -7.73 6.53 5.01
N PHE A 97 -8.00 5.90 3.88
CA PHE A 97 -9.36 5.77 3.36
C PHE A 97 -10.29 5.04 4.33
N VAL A 98 -9.83 3.93 4.94
CA VAL A 98 -10.62 3.17 5.93
C VAL A 98 -10.89 4.02 7.17
N LEU A 99 -9.91 4.78 7.66
CA LEU A 99 -10.07 5.66 8.82
C LEU A 99 -11.10 6.79 8.54
N ILE A 100 -11.06 7.39 7.36
CA ILE A 100 -12.02 8.42 6.94
C ILE A 100 -13.42 7.81 6.85
N ALA A 101 -13.57 6.64 6.22
CA ALA A 101 -14.86 5.97 6.11
C ALA A 101 -15.45 5.62 7.49
N LEU A 102 -14.63 5.16 8.42
CA LEU A 102 -15.03 4.87 9.79
C LEU A 102 -15.46 6.15 10.53
N ALA A 103 -14.73 7.25 10.39
CA ALA A 103 -15.08 8.53 11.01
C ALA A 103 -16.43 9.06 10.49
N ILE A 104 -16.69 8.95 9.18
CA ILE A 104 -17.98 9.33 8.59
C ILE A 104 -19.10 8.46 9.16
N LEU A 105 -18.88 7.15 9.26
CA LEU A 105 -19.90 6.21 9.76
C LEU A 105 -20.24 6.49 11.22
N ILE A 106 -19.26 6.79 12.06
CA ILE A 106 -19.47 7.19 13.47
C ILE A 106 -20.25 8.51 13.52
N GLY A 107 -19.87 9.51 12.70
CA GLY A 107 -20.56 10.79 12.63
C GLY A 107 -22.04 10.66 12.25
N VAL A 108 -22.35 9.86 11.24
CA VAL A 108 -23.73 9.58 10.82
C VAL A 108 -24.50 8.85 11.91
N ALA A 109 -23.90 7.84 12.54
CA ALA A 109 -24.53 7.11 13.65
C ALA A 109 -24.87 8.05 14.83
N SER A 110 -23.96 8.96 15.17
CA SER A 110 -24.17 9.94 16.24
C SER A 110 -25.32 10.88 15.91
N LEU A 111 -25.43 11.36 14.67
CA LEU A 111 -26.53 12.22 14.22
C LEU A 111 -27.89 11.48 14.30
N VAL A 112 -27.94 10.23 13.88
CA VAL A 112 -29.17 9.43 13.94
C VAL A 112 -29.61 9.20 15.38
N ILE A 113 -28.68 8.87 16.28
CA ILE A 113 -28.97 8.66 17.71
C ILE A 113 -29.46 9.95 18.35
N SER A 114 -28.82 11.11 18.08
CA SER A 114 -29.24 12.41 18.58
C SER A 114 -30.62 12.79 18.09
N GLY A 115 -30.93 12.58 16.79
CA GLY A 115 -32.24 12.85 16.23
C GLY A 115 -33.36 11.97 16.81
N LEU A 116 -33.07 10.72 17.15
CA LEU A 116 -34.02 9.82 17.81
C LEU A 116 -34.26 10.18 19.29
N SER A 117 -33.26 10.75 19.94
CA SER A 117 -33.36 11.17 21.36
C SER A 117 -34.14 12.47 21.56
N ASP A 118 -34.20 13.32 20.53
CA ASP A 118 -34.87 14.64 20.59
C ASP A 118 -36.37 14.57 20.23
N SER A 119 -36.87 13.40 19.80
CA SER A 119 -38.26 13.25 19.32
C SER A 119 -39.27 12.84 20.42
N GLY A 120 -38.95 13.01 21.71
CA GLY A 120 -39.75 12.43 22.82
C GLY A 120 -40.48 13.41 23.73
N GLY A 121 -40.38 14.71 23.55
CA GLY A 121 -41.08 15.69 24.38
C GLY A 121 -42.19 16.44 23.64
N PRO A 122 -43.33 16.77 24.30
CA PRO A 122 -44.28 17.71 23.71
C PRO A 122 -43.58 19.05 23.46
N PRO A 123 -43.96 19.79 22.36
CA PRO A 123 -43.35 21.08 22.08
C PRO A 123 -43.51 22.02 23.28
N PRO A 124 -42.57 23.00 23.47
CA PRO A 124 -42.58 23.91 24.62
C PRO A 124 -43.86 24.72 24.78
N ASP A 125 -44.66 24.85 23.73
CA ASP A 125 -45.95 25.58 23.74
C ASP A 125 -47.18 24.65 23.90
N TRP A 126 -46.93 23.34 24.23
CA TRP A 126 -48.05 22.43 24.45
C TRP A 126 -48.85 22.85 25.66
N PRO A 127 -50.18 23.06 25.53
CA PRO A 127 -50.98 23.49 26.66
C PRO A 127 -50.87 22.41 27.80
N PRO A 128 -50.81 22.88 29.08
CA PRO A 128 -50.76 21.96 30.18
C PRO A 128 -51.95 21.03 30.16
N GLU A 129 -51.73 19.76 30.53
CA GLU A 129 -52.82 18.78 30.64
C GLU A 129 -53.95 19.34 31.51
N PRO A 130 -55.19 19.24 31.05
CA PRO A 130 -56.34 19.74 31.84
C PRO A 130 -56.32 19.02 33.18
N THR A 131 -56.36 19.81 34.28
CA THR A 131 -56.48 19.28 35.65
C THR A 131 -57.79 18.45 35.72
N PRO A 132 -57.71 17.22 36.19
CA PRO A 132 -58.90 16.41 36.35
C PRO A 132 -59.91 17.10 37.24
N PRO A 133 -61.22 17.06 36.96
CA PRO A 133 -62.25 17.69 37.74
C PRO A 133 -62.31 17.09 39.14
N ASP A 134 -62.73 17.89 40.14
CA ASP A 134 -62.74 17.55 41.59
C ASP A 134 -63.57 16.28 41.92
N TRP A 135 -64.44 15.84 41.00
CA TRP A 135 -65.22 14.60 41.14
C TRP A 135 -64.51 13.35 40.67
N TRP A 136 -63.33 13.51 40.01
CA TRP A 136 -62.55 12.36 39.55
C TRP A 136 -61.52 11.97 40.63
N THR A 137 -61.94 11.16 41.56
CA THR A 137 -61.05 10.50 42.50
C THR A 137 -60.89 9.04 42.04
N PRO A 138 -59.66 8.56 41.76
CA PRO A 138 -59.47 7.13 41.55
C PRO A 138 -59.83 6.39 42.84
N GLU A 139 -60.85 5.47 42.77
CA GLU A 139 -61.14 4.60 43.93
C GLU A 139 -59.91 3.75 44.27
N PRO A 140 -59.69 3.45 45.59
CA PRO A 140 -58.53 2.69 46.03
C PRO A 140 -58.51 1.25 45.59
#